data_73f16ca422e597d8869a9e7959a938ac
#
_entry.id   73f16ca422e597d8869a9e7959a938ac
#
_cell.length_a   1.000
_cell.length_b   1.000
_cell.length_c   1.000
_cell.angle_alpha   90.00
_cell.angle_beta   90.00
_cell.angle_gamma   90.00
#
_symmetry.space_group_name_H-M   'P 1'
#
loop_
_entity.id
_entity.type
_entity.pdbx_description
1 polymer ?
#
loop_
_entity_poly.entity_id
_entity_poly.type
_entity_poly.pdbx_seq_one_letter_code
_entity_poly.pdbx_strand_id
1 'polypeptide(L)'
;MGKFGLVSLAAIALCACEDSSSNATEPVPEKIEGATDVSQHGIDLGDYLSSSAIELPPSSGSNVLVSSDSERPISSDDTEMSSGGVMPKSSSSRIVPDLSSDPRPPYSSSSKMNPPPESSSRMVPPSSSSKGPALDFSFYNGADISTVQEYERWGAKFYDVDGSEKDIFTLLKDHGFNAIRLKTFVSPKAQYGYAASGCDHDAEAYADKDHIIAYAKKIKAAGMAFLLDIHYSDNWADPGKQIIPSRWRNVKSSDAMADSVYNYTYDLINSLKQLNATPEMVQIGNETTPGILIHVPNSKTDCWGNGVDKASTAINGDMGTSAGKANAGKYFKAGIRAVKAVSQDIKTVLHIESIRKTNTVDWWMNEIFKNQKVPADVMGFSAYTAYGDDKPDKWNSLFKSLASTYSNLEFIVAEYNGGESDNTYSYDGSRKKAVDMVRGLDRWIGAFFWEPTLSGAWGPALFDWDGPNMKANKKAFDEYKVEF
;
A
#
# COMPACT_ATOMS: atom_id res chain seq x y z
N MET A 1 22.97 -27.88 -11.74
CA MET A 1 23.71 -27.03 -10.78
C MET A 1 23.44 -25.60 -11.20
N GLY A 2 22.29 -25.07 -10.80
CA GLY A 2 21.88 -23.70 -11.08
C GLY A 2 22.39 -22.79 -9.96
N LYS A 3 23.00 -21.70 -10.35
CA LYS A 3 23.45 -20.65 -9.43
C LYS A 3 22.22 -19.98 -8.85
N PHE A 4 21.96 -20.20 -7.55
CA PHE A 4 21.08 -19.34 -6.78
C PHE A 4 21.78 -17.97 -6.65
N GLY A 5 21.26 -16.97 -7.39
CA GLY A 5 21.66 -15.60 -7.14
C GLY A 5 21.06 -15.18 -5.79
N LEU A 6 21.91 -14.73 -4.88
CA LEU A 6 21.45 -13.96 -3.72
C LEU A 6 20.67 -12.75 -4.25
N VAL A 7 19.37 -12.77 -4.05
CA VAL A 7 18.54 -11.56 -4.26
C VAL A 7 18.97 -10.58 -3.18
N SER A 8 19.64 -9.52 -3.61
CA SER A 8 19.98 -8.38 -2.76
C SER A 8 18.65 -7.72 -2.39
N LEU A 9 18.18 -7.91 -1.15
CA LEU A 9 17.04 -7.18 -0.62
C LEU A 9 17.43 -5.69 -0.58
N ALA A 10 16.92 -4.93 -1.55
CA ALA A 10 17.02 -3.49 -1.51
C ALA A 10 16.11 -2.99 -0.38
N ALA A 11 16.72 -2.51 0.69
CA ALA A 11 16.02 -1.84 1.76
C ALA A 11 15.25 -0.64 1.21
N ILE A 12 13.98 -0.53 1.52
CA ILE A 12 13.22 0.71 1.34
C ILE A 12 13.84 1.71 2.30
N ALA A 13 14.73 2.57 1.79
CA ALA A 13 15.38 3.61 2.58
C ALA A 13 14.39 4.76 2.79
N LEU A 14 13.76 4.80 3.94
CA LEU A 14 13.14 6.00 4.48
C LEU A 14 14.20 6.73 5.32
N CYS A 15 14.45 7.99 5.01
CA CYS A 15 15.48 8.81 5.63
C CYS A 15 15.27 9.00 7.13
N ALA A 16 16.27 8.61 7.92
CA ALA A 16 16.46 9.12 9.28
C ALA A 16 17.35 10.37 9.23
N CYS A 17 16.91 11.48 9.80
CA CYS A 17 17.74 12.65 10.04
C CYS A 17 18.42 12.52 11.40
N GLU A 18 19.76 12.54 11.43
CA GLU A 18 20.55 12.74 12.66
C GLU A 18 20.65 14.24 12.97
N ASP A 19 20.25 14.59 14.20
CA ASP A 19 20.53 15.90 14.79
C ASP A 19 21.81 15.83 15.62
N SER A 20 22.82 16.60 15.21
CA SER A 20 24.01 16.84 16.00
C SER A 20 23.75 17.99 16.98
N SER A 21 23.82 17.71 18.27
CA SER A 21 23.76 18.67 19.35
C SER A 21 25.04 19.48 19.50
N SER A 22 24.95 20.80 19.58
CA SER A 22 25.95 21.64 20.25
C SER A 22 25.28 22.69 21.14
N ASN A 23 25.73 22.70 22.38
CA ASN A 23 25.34 23.59 23.46
C ASN A 23 25.50 25.07 23.12
N ALA A 24 24.52 25.90 23.46
CA ALA A 24 24.75 27.27 23.94
C ALA A 24 23.56 27.77 24.76
N THR A 25 23.88 28.38 25.86
CA THR A 25 23.20 28.99 26.98
C THR A 25 22.09 29.98 26.64
N GLU A 26 21.04 29.94 27.49
CA GLU A 26 19.94 30.91 27.58
C GLU A 26 20.39 32.35 27.92
N PRO A 27 19.56 33.35 27.58
CA PRO A 27 18.93 34.13 28.66
C PRO A 27 17.43 34.46 28.49
N VAL A 28 16.81 34.75 29.59
CA VAL A 28 15.42 34.96 29.99
C VAL A 28 14.83 36.32 29.50
N PRO A 29 13.50 36.54 29.60
CA PRO A 29 12.72 37.26 28.61
C PRO A 29 12.40 38.73 28.93
N GLU A 30 12.02 39.46 27.90
CA GLU A 30 11.31 40.74 28.04
C GLU A 30 9.97 40.75 27.31
N LYS A 31 8.99 41.29 28.00
CA LYS A 31 7.58 41.42 27.72
C LYS A 31 7.33 42.62 26.79
N ILE A 32 6.61 42.45 25.67
CA ILE A 32 5.95 43.58 25.02
C ILE A 32 4.55 43.18 24.51
N GLU A 33 3.57 43.97 24.90
CA GLU A 33 2.18 43.97 24.50
C GLU A 33 1.99 44.55 23.05
N GLY A 34 0.97 44.09 22.34
CA GLY A 34 0.45 44.84 21.20
C GLY A 34 -0.11 43.96 20.07
N ALA A 35 -1.38 44.13 19.88
CA ALA A 35 -2.32 43.43 19.01
C ALA A 35 -2.04 43.50 17.51
N THR A 36 -2.71 42.53 16.82
CA THR A 36 -3.19 42.49 15.42
C THR A 36 -2.15 42.26 14.33
N ASP A 37 -2.09 41.07 13.79
CA ASP A 37 -2.55 40.80 12.41
C ASP A 37 -2.52 39.23 12.13
N VAL A 38 -3.67 38.73 11.70
CA VAL A 38 -3.83 37.31 11.34
C VAL A 38 -3.72 37.24 9.83
N SER A 39 -2.52 37.08 9.31
CA SER A 39 -2.32 36.58 7.96
C SER A 39 -0.94 35.97 7.76
N GLN A 40 -0.90 34.78 7.17
CA GLN A 40 0.26 34.08 6.62
C GLN A 40 1.22 33.41 7.59
N HIS A 41 0.85 32.20 8.03
CA HIS A 41 1.86 31.15 8.23
C HIS A 41 1.60 30.04 7.21
N GLY A 42 2.20 30.18 6.02
CA GLY A 42 2.46 29.08 5.12
C GLY A 42 3.45 28.15 5.79
N ILE A 43 3.04 26.92 6.03
CA ILE A 43 3.95 25.85 6.44
C ILE A 43 4.86 25.59 5.24
N ASP A 44 6.16 25.83 5.41
CA ASP A 44 7.16 25.53 4.38
C ASP A 44 7.29 24.01 4.26
N LEU A 45 6.74 23.44 3.20
CA LEU A 45 6.89 22.04 2.83
C LEU A 45 8.26 21.74 2.19
N GLY A 46 9.14 22.73 2.10
CA GLY A 46 10.48 22.58 1.54
C GLY A 46 11.34 21.55 2.27
N ASP A 47 11.17 21.43 3.58
CA ASP A 47 11.92 20.47 4.40
C ASP A 47 11.51 19.00 4.17
N TYR A 48 10.32 18.77 3.61
CA TYR A 48 9.86 17.43 3.24
C TYR A 48 10.50 16.88 1.96
N LEU A 49 11.00 17.78 1.09
CA LEU A 49 11.48 17.40 -0.24
C LEU A 49 12.99 17.45 -0.40
N SER A 50 13.73 18.00 0.57
CA SER A 50 15.19 18.17 0.45
C SER A 50 16.05 17.02 1.00
N SER A 51 15.44 16.00 1.63
CA SER A 51 16.17 14.89 2.26
C SER A 51 16.36 13.64 1.38
N SER A 52 16.04 13.68 0.09
CA SER A 52 16.15 12.52 -0.81
C SER A 52 17.40 12.48 -1.70
N ALA A 53 18.45 13.23 -1.39
CA ALA A 53 19.73 13.10 -2.06
C ALA A 53 20.75 12.43 -1.13
N ILE A 54 20.90 11.11 -1.22
CA ILE A 54 22.00 10.38 -0.59
C ILE A 54 23.13 10.27 -1.60
N GLU A 55 24.26 10.93 -1.33
CA GLU A 55 25.53 10.65 -2.00
C GLU A 55 26.10 9.32 -1.50
N LEU A 56 26.33 8.39 -2.42
CA LEU A 56 27.02 7.13 -2.13
C LEU A 56 28.51 7.40 -1.84
N PRO A 57 29.12 6.75 -0.84
CA PRO A 57 30.54 6.86 -0.60
C PRO A 57 31.33 6.18 -1.74
N PRO A 58 32.54 6.71 -2.10
CA PRO A 58 33.32 6.18 -3.22
C PRO A 58 33.90 4.81 -2.86
N SER A 59 33.65 3.84 -3.71
CA SER A 59 34.29 2.53 -3.64
C SER A 59 35.77 2.65 -3.99
N SER A 60 36.65 2.20 -3.11
CA SER A 60 38.07 2.03 -3.32
C SER A 60 38.33 0.94 -4.37
N GLY A 61 38.73 1.33 -5.56
CA GLY A 61 39.14 0.43 -6.61
C GLY A 61 40.59 0.65 -6.96
N SER A 62 41.35 -0.43 -7.02
CA SER A 62 42.75 -0.54 -7.24
C SER A 62 43.17 -0.12 -8.66
N ASN A 63 44.32 0.62 -8.73
CA ASN A 63 45.02 1.01 -9.93
C ASN A 63 45.51 -0.16 -10.77
N VAL A 64 45.33 -0.07 -12.09
CA VAL A 64 46.29 -0.58 -13.09
C VAL A 64 46.46 0.49 -14.17
N LEU A 65 47.71 0.95 -14.28
CA LEU A 65 48.23 1.82 -15.33
C LEU A 65 48.42 1.04 -16.64
N VAL A 66 48.03 1.59 -17.79
CA VAL A 66 48.82 1.53 -19.04
C VAL A 66 48.47 2.74 -19.92
N SER A 67 49.53 3.28 -20.51
CA SER A 67 49.74 4.55 -21.16
C SER A 67 49.33 4.63 -22.64
N SER A 68 49.07 5.88 -23.08
CA SER A 68 49.49 6.55 -24.36
C SER A 68 49.00 5.95 -25.70
N ASP A 69 48.57 6.65 -26.65
CA ASP A 69 48.91 7.89 -27.35
C ASP A 69 47.96 8.15 -28.52
N SER A 70 47.73 9.40 -28.75
CA SER A 70 47.75 10.19 -30.01
C SER A 70 46.61 10.08 -31.04
N GLU A 71 46.09 11.24 -31.25
CA GLU A 71 45.91 12.02 -32.49
C GLU A 71 44.60 11.90 -33.31
N ARG A 72 43.99 13.06 -33.40
CA ARG A 72 43.05 13.59 -34.43
C ARG A 72 43.85 13.83 -35.75
N PRO A 73 43.25 14.31 -36.89
CA PRO A 73 41.91 14.86 -37.16
C PRO A 73 41.41 14.71 -38.63
N ILE A 74 40.19 15.34 -38.88
CA ILE A 74 39.76 16.12 -40.07
C ILE A 74 39.12 15.34 -41.24
N SER A 75 37.98 15.69 -41.67
CA SER A 75 37.25 16.62 -42.49
C SER A 75 36.26 15.96 -43.46
N SER A 76 35.10 16.54 -43.52
CA SER A 76 34.31 17.13 -44.62
C SER A 76 34.09 16.27 -45.89
N ASP A 77 32.87 16.18 -46.37
CA ASP A 77 32.15 17.01 -47.31
C ASP A 77 30.88 16.33 -47.84
N ASP A 78 29.89 17.14 -47.89
CA ASP A 78 28.78 17.31 -48.85
C ASP A 78 28.51 16.26 -49.93
N THR A 79 27.22 15.93 -50.12
CA THR A 79 26.47 16.40 -51.27
C THR A 79 24.97 15.91 -51.26
N GLU A 80 24.17 16.84 -51.68
CA GLU A 80 22.72 16.78 -52.00
C GLU A 80 22.35 15.77 -53.09
N MET A 81 21.08 15.43 -53.13
CA MET A 81 20.04 15.57 -54.17
C MET A 81 19.01 14.43 -54.05
N SER A 82 17.79 14.75 -53.76
CA SER A 82 16.67 15.22 -54.61
C SER A 82 15.87 14.15 -55.32
N SER A 83 14.57 14.33 -55.23
CA SER A 83 13.45 13.87 -56.06
C SER A 83 12.85 12.50 -55.70
N GLY A 84 11.61 12.34 -55.40
CA GLY A 84 10.38 12.88 -55.99
C GLY A 84 9.54 11.71 -56.45
N GLY A 85 8.28 11.63 -56.06
CA GLY A 85 7.36 10.63 -56.67
C GLY A 85 6.21 10.21 -55.78
N VAL A 86 5.20 11.01 -55.70
CA VAL A 86 3.79 10.82 -56.13
C VAL A 86 3.04 9.60 -55.59
N MET A 87 1.95 9.94 -54.85
CA MET A 87 0.81 9.09 -54.52
C MET A 87 0.08 8.57 -55.75
N PRO A 88 -0.77 7.57 -55.57
CA PRO A 88 -2.17 7.81 -55.81
C PRO A 88 -3.13 7.30 -54.71
N LYS A 89 -4.21 8.05 -54.59
CA LYS A 89 -5.48 7.74 -53.95
C LYS A 89 -6.32 6.79 -54.80
N SER A 90 -7.09 5.89 -54.16
CA SER A 90 -8.48 5.56 -54.51
C SER A 90 -9.02 4.63 -53.42
N SER A 91 -10.02 4.95 -52.75
CA SER A 91 -11.48 5.10 -52.83
C SER A 91 -12.23 3.76 -52.91
N SER A 92 -13.11 3.59 -51.87
CA SER A 92 -14.42 2.89 -51.83
C SER A 92 -14.41 1.37 -52.03
N SER A 93 -15.17 0.59 -51.29
CA SER A 93 -16.58 0.70 -50.95
C SER A 93 -16.99 -0.46 -50.00
N ARG A 94 -18.06 -0.23 -49.27
CA ARG A 94 -18.85 -1.17 -48.47
C ARG A 94 -19.15 -2.49 -49.18
N ILE A 95 -19.20 -3.59 -48.41
CA ILE A 95 -20.26 -4.59 -48.47
C ILE A 95 -20.37 -5.27 -47.09
N VAL A 96 -21.57 -5.19 -46.51
CA VAL A 96 -22.10 -6.07 -45.47
C VAL A 96 -22.80 -7.21 -46.18
N PRO A 97 -22.75 -8.44 -45.68
CA PRO A 97 -23.95 -9.24 -45.65
C PRO A 97 -24.23 -9.80 -44.25
N ASP A 98 -25.43 -9.49 -43.83
CA ASP A 98 -26.25 -10.22 -42.87
C ASP A 98 -26.61 -11.58 -43.49
N LEU A 99 -26.65 -12.63 -42.66
CA LEU A 99 -27.68 -13.67 -42.76
C LEU A 99 -27.43 -14.81 -41.74
N SER A 100 -28.34 -14.88 -40.82
CA SER A 100 -28.85 -16.02 -40.08
C SER A 100 -28.75 -17.36 -40.75
N SER A 101 -28.42 -18.41 -40.01
CA SER A 101 -29.21 -19.65 -39.90
C SER A 101 -28.48 -20.70 -39.05
N ASP A 102 -29.15 -21.10 -38.00
CA ASP A 102 -28.97 -22.32 -37.23
C ASP A 102 -29.36 -23.53 -38.09
N PRO A 103 -28.74 -24.70 -37.94
CA PRO A 103 -29.56 -25.86 -37.67
C PRO A 103 -28.97 -26.80 -36.60
N ARG A 104 -29.76 -27.06 -35.59
CA ARG A 104 -29.62 -28.23 -34.69
C ARG A 104 -30.04 -29.50 -35.45
N PRO A 105 -29.38 -30.63 -35.29
CA PRO A 105 -29.95 -31.95 -35.58
C PRO A 105 -30.59 -32.58 -34.31
N PRO A 106 -31.47 -33.54 -34.48
CA PRO A 106 -32.53 -33.92 -33.58
C PRO A 106 -32.15 -34.99 -32.55
N TYR A 107 -32.85 -34.95 -31.44
CA TYR A 107 -32.92 -36.02 -30.46
C TYR A 107 -33.42 -37.35 -31.06
N SER A 108 -32.73 -38.45 -30.75
CA SER A 108 -33.28 -39.79 -30.87
C SER A 108 -33.20 -40.52 -29.55
N SER A 109 -34.28 -41.17 -29.26
CA SER A 109 -34.77 -41.77 -28.02
C SER A 109 -34.09 -43.10 -27.66
N SER A 110 -34.06 -43.31 -26.33
CA SER A 110 -34.28 -44.56 -25.58
C SER A 110 -33.34 -45.74 -25.75
N SER A 111 -32.64 -46.05 -24.66
CA SER A 111 -32.51 -47.43 -24.19
C SER A 111 -32.41 -47.46 -22.66
N LYS A 112 -33.34 -48.19 -22.05
CA LYS A 112 -33.38 -48.53 -20.62
C LYS A 112 -32.20 -49.42 -20.27
N MET A 113 -31.42 -49.03 -19.29
CA MET A 113 -30.51 -49.94 -18.56
C MET A 113 -30.91 -50.00 -17.10
N ASN A 114 -31.02 -51.21 -16.59
CA ASN A 114 -31.33 -51.56 -15.19
C ASN A 114 -30.21 -51.04 -14.24
N PRO A 115 -30.56 -50.68 -13.01
CA PRO A 115 -29.59 -50.28 -11.99
C PRO A 115 -28.82 -51.50 -11.45
N PRO A 116 -27.54 -51.37 -11.16
CA PRO A 116 -26.80 -52.39 -10.40
C PRO A 116 -27.18 -52.37 -8.93
N PRO A 117 -26.93 -53.45 -8.17
CA PRO A 117 -27.44 -53.63 -6.79
C PRO A 117 -26.74 -52.66 -5.83
N GLU A 118 -27.53 -52.13 -4.89
CA GLU A 118 -27.06 -51.32 -3.78
C GLU A 118 -26.11 -52.12 -2.88
N SER A 119 -24.84 -51.71 -2.84
CA SER A 119 -23.94 -52.04 -1.74
C SER A 119 -24.05 -50.94 -0.68
N SER A 120 -24.72 -51.27 0.44
CA SER A 120 -24.84 -50.44 1.61
C SER A 120 -23.49 -50.33 2.34
N SER A 121 -22.62 -49.39 1.89
CA SER A 121 -21.55 -48.89 2.72
C SER A 121 -22.07 -47.67 3.46
N ARG A 122 -22.37 -47.86 4.73
CA ARG A 122 -22.72 -46.84 5.71
C ARG A 122 -21.64 -45.78 5.71
N MET A 123 -21.86 -44.67 5.05
CA MET A 123 -21.01 -43.47 5.20
C MET A 123 -21.13 -43.01 6.65
N VAL A 124 -20.05 -43.14 7.38
CA VAL A 124 -19.85 -42.45 8.64
C VAL A 124 -19.79 -40.95 8.29
N PRO A 125 -20.65 -40.08 8.85
CA PRO A 125 -20.52 -38.66 8.61
C PRO A 125 -19.13 -38.19 9.10
N PRO A 126 -18.45 -37.29 8.39
CA PRO A 126 -17.19 -36.76 8.86
C PRO A 126 -17.43 -36.16 10.25
N SER A 127 -16.59 -36.58 11.17
CA SER A 127 -16.51 -36.04 12.52
C SER A 127 -16.57 -34.52 12.44
N SER A 128 -17.50 -33.91 13.17
CA SER A 128 -17.60 -32.46 13.32
C SER A 128 -16.24 -31.92 13.76
N SER A 129 -15.52 -31.30 12.85
CA SER A 129 -14.40 -30.46 13.20
C SER A 129 -14.94 -29.43 14.20
N SER A 130 -14.42 -29.43 15.40
CA SER A 130 -14.69 -28.38 16.38
C SER A 130 -14.32 -27.06 15.72
N LYS A 131 -15.32 -26.25 15.37
CA LYS A 131 -15.08 -24.85 15.04
C LYS A 131 -14.36 -24.24 16.23
N GLY A 132 -13.15 -23.77 16.03
CA GLY A 132 -12.49 -22.94 17.02
C GLY A 132 -13.38 -21.79 17.47
N PRO A 133 -13.08 -21.15 18.59
CA PRO A 133 -13.86 -20.02 19.07
C PRO A 133 -14.03 -18.99 17.94
N ALA A 134 -15.24 -18.41 17.82
CA ALA A 134 -15.49 -17.36 16.85
C ALA A 134 -14.56 -16.17 17.15
N LEU A 135 -13.95 -15.59 16.11
CA LEU A 135 -13.11 -14.41 16.27
C LEU A 135 -13.95 -13.24 16.78
N ASP A 136 -13.43 -12.50 17.75
CA ASP A 136 -14.00 -11.24 18.21
C ASP A 136 -13.51 -10.10 17.29
N PHE A 137 -14.45 -9.34 16.73
CA PHE A 137 -14.19 -8.16 15.90
C PHE A 137 -14.53 -6.84 16.60
N SER A 138 -14.65 -6.85 17.93
CA SER A 138 -14.73 -5.61 18.71
C SER A 138 -13.49 -4.74 18.58
N PHE A 139 -12.35 -5.38 18.28
CA PHE A 139 -11.07 -4.73 17.96
C PHE A 139 -10.34 -5.52 16.86
N TYR A 140 -9.83 -4.82 15.86
CA TYR A 140 -9.06 -5.42 14.76
C TYR A 140 -7.58 -5.49 15.13
N ASN A 141 -7.12 -6.66 15.58
CA ASN A 141 -5.71 -6.98 15.71
C ASN A 141 -5.21 -7.53 14.37
N GLY A 142 -4.68 -6.65 13.54
CA GLY A 142 -4.39 -6.94 12.15
C GLY A 142 -2.92 -7.08 11.82
N ALA A 143 -2.65 -7.74 10.68
CA ALA A 143 -1.34 -7.80 10.04
C ALA A 143 -1.46 -7.44 8.56
N ASP A 144 -0.54 -6.63 8.05
CA ASP A 144 -0.39 -6.42 6.62
C ASP A 144 0.54 -7.50 6.04
N ILE A 145 -0.02 -8.34 5.18
CA ILE A 145 0.69 -9.46 4.55
C ILE A 145 0.76 -9.30 3.03
N SER A 146 0.87 -8.08 2.57
CA SER A 146 0.83 -7.74 1.14
C SER A 146 1.91 -8.43 0.30
N THR A 147 3.04 -8.83 0.90
CA THR A 147 4.15 -9.50 0.22
C THR A 147 4.05 -11.03 0.22
N VAL A 148 3.18 -11.60 1.05
CA VAL A 148 3.11 -13.06 1.24
C VAL A 148 2.80 -13.82 -0.05
N GLN A 149 1.98 -13.26 -0.94
CA GLN A 149 1.66 -13.93 -2.21
C GLN A 149 2.90 -14.15 -3.09
N GLU A 150 3.87 -13.24 -3.07
CA GLU A 150 5.14 -13.39 -3.79
C GLU A 150 5.95 -14.54 -3.21
N TYR A 151 6.00 -14.66 -1.89
CA TYR A 151 6.72 -15.73 -1.21
C TYR A 151 6.07 -17.10 -1.43
N GLU A 152 4.72 -17.19 -1.32
CA GLU A 152 3.97 -18.41 -1.64
C GLU A 152 4.24 -18.88 -3.08
N ARG A 153 4.36 -17.95 -4.03
CA ARG A 153 4.71 -18.28 -5.41
C ARG A 153 6.11 -18.91 -5.54
N TRP A 154 7.08 -18.43 -4.78
CA TRP A 154 8.43 -19.02 -4.75
C TRP A 154 8.48 -20.36 -3.99
N GLY A 155 7.33 -20.84 -3.51
CA GLY A 155 7.19 -22.10 -2.80
C GLY A 155 7.51 -21.98 -1.31
N ALA A 156 7.51 -20.77 -0.75
CA ALA A 156 7.69 -20.57 0.67
C ALA A 156 6.57 -21.23 1.47
N LYS A 157 6.96 -21.93 2.53
CA LYS A 157 6.08 -22.54 3.51
C LYS A 157 6.26 -21.82 4.84
N PHE A 158 5.19 -21.80 5.63
CA PHE A 158 5.20 -21.18 6.95
C PHE A 158 5.20 -22.26 8.03
N TYR A 159 6.07 -22.11 8.99
CA TYR A 159 6.19 -23.00 10.14
C TYR A 159 5.95 -22.22 11.42
N ASP A 160 5.09 -22.74 12.28
CA ASP A 160 4.81 -22.15 13.58
C ASP A 160 5.97 -22.36 14.56
N VAL A 161 5.89 -21.74 15.74
CA VAL A 161 6.91 -21.81 16.81
C VAL A 161 7.18 -23.24 17.31
N ASP A 162 6.23 -24.15 17.15
CA ASP A 162 6.38 -25.58 17.45
C ASP A 162 6.97 -26.41 16.30
N GLY A 163 7.26 -25.78 15.16
CA GLY A 163 7.77 -26.41 13.95
C GLY A 163 6.72 -27.06 13.05
N SER A 164 5.44 -26.94 13.36
CA SER A 164 4.35 -27.42 12.50
C SER A 164 4.16 -26.53 11.28
N GLU A 165 3.98 -27.13 10.08
CA GLU A 165 3.63 -26.40 8.86
C GLU A 165 2.17 -25.95 8.94
N LYS A 166 1.90 -24.66 8.73
CA LYS A 166 0.56 -24.07 8.71
C LYS A 166 0.46 -23.08 7.54
N ASP A 167 -0.76 -22.85 7.04
CA ASP A 167 -1.01 -21.67 6.21
C ASP A 167 -0.91 -20.38 7.04
N ILE A 168 -0.57 -19.28 6.38
CA ILE A 168 -0.31 -18.00 7.08
C ILE A 168 -1.53 -17.50 7.88
N PHE A 169 -2.76 -17.74 7.41
CA PHE A 169 -3.97 -17.27 8.11
C PHE A 169 -4.21 -18.06 9.39
N THR A 170 -4.07 -19.38 9.33
CA THR A 170 -4.16 -20.24 10.52
C THR A 170 -3.09 -19.87 11.53
N LEU A 171 -1.83 -19.70 11.09
CA LEU A 171 -0.72 -19.35 11.96
C LEU A 171 -0.98 -17.99 12.66
N LEU A 172 -1.35 -16.95 11.90
CA LEU A 172 -1.63 -15.63 12.48
C LEU A 172 -2.80 -15.67 13.47
N LYS A 173 -3.87 -16.42 13.16
CA LYS A 173 -5.01 -16.58 14.10
C LYS A 173 -4.61 -17.28 15.40
N ASP A 174 -3.80 -18.31 15.32
CA ASP A 174 -3.33 -19.03 16.51
C ASP A 174 -2.49 -18.12 17.44
N HIS A 175 -1.98 -17.01 16.89
CA HIS A 175 -1.24 -15.98 17.62
C HIS A 175 -2.04 -14.71 17.87
N GLY A 176 -3.39 -14.76 17.74
CA GLY A 176 -4.28 -13.69 18.16
C GLY A 176 -4.57 -12.60 17.11
N PHE A 177 -4.16 -12.77 15.85
CA PHE A 177 -4.59 -11.88 14.78
C PHE A 177 -5.99 -12.26 14.29
N ASN A 178 -6.82 -11.26 14.04
CA ASN A 178 -8.19 -11.46 13.54
C ASN A 178 -8.49 -10.69 12.25
N ALA A 179 -7.55 -9.87 11.78
CA ALA A 179 -7.71 -9.03 10.60
C ALA A 179 -6.45 -9.06 9.71
N ILE A 180 -6.67 -8.89 8.41
CA ILE A 180 -5.62 -8.81 7.40
C ILE A 180 -5.77 -7.49 6.64
N ARG A 181 -4.65 -6.78 6.44
CA ARG A 181 -4.55 -5.64 5.52
C ARG A 181 -3.80 -6.06 4.27
N LEU A 182 -4.26 -5.62 3.10
CA LEU A 182 -3.56 -5.80 1.82
C LEU A 182 -3.58 -4.49 1.03
N LYS A 183 -2.42 -4.10 0.49
CA LYS A 183 -2.32 -3.04 -0.51
C LYS A 183 -2.81 -3.50 -1.88
N THR A 184 -3.27 -2.55 -2.71
CA THR A 184 -3.56 -2.79 -4.13
C THR A 184 -3.10 -1.65 -5.02
N PHE A 185 -2.62 -2.00 -6.21
CA PHE A 185 -2.20 -1.09 -7.27
C PHE A 185 -3.20 -1.10 -8.43
N VAL A 186 -3.22 -0.02 -9.22
CA VAL A 186 -4.18 0.15 -10.31
C VAL A 186 -3.78 -0.64 -11.55
N SER A 187 -2.52 -0.56 -11.96
CA SER A 187 -1.96 -1.27 -13.12
C SER A 187 -0.47 -1.60 -12.88
N PRO A 188 -0.15 -2.52 -11.95
CA PRO A 188 1.23 -2.76 -11.53
C PRO A 188 2.16 -3.25 -12.64
N LYS A 189 1.62 -3.85 -13.71
CA LYS A 189 2.41 -4.28 -14.90
C LYS A 189 2.68 -3.15 -15.90
N ALA A 190 2.13 -1.95 -15.69
CA ALA A 190 2.41 -0.80 -16.55
C ALA A 190 3.87 -0.35 -16.43
N GLN A 191 4.36 0.39 -17.44
CA GLN A 191 5.67 1.04 -17.34
C GLN A 191 5.74 1.89 -16.07
N TYR A 192 6.80 1.71 -15.28
CA TYR A 192 7.03 2.30 -13.94
C TYR A 192 6.09 1.75 -12.84
N GLY A 193 5.34 0.70 -13.11
CA GLY A 193 4.57 -0.01 -12.11
C GLY A 193 5.43 -0.97 -11.28
N TYR A 194 4.89 -1.45 -10.17
CA TYR A 194 5.57 -2.36 -9.24
C TYR A 194 6.08 -3.64 -9.94
N ALA A 195 5.28 -4.22 -10.83
CA ALA A 195 5.61 -5.41 -11.61
C ALA A 195 5.90 -5.07 -13.09
N ALA A 196 6.53 -3.92 -13.35
CA ALA A 196 6.94 -3.53 -14.68
C ALA A 196 8.01 -4.48 -15.25
N SER A 197 7.97 -4.69 -16.57
CA SER A 197 8.98 -5.51 -17.24
C SER A 197 10.41 -4.98 -17.00
N GLY A 198 11.30 -5.88 -16.62
CA GLY A 198 12.69 -5.57 -16.27
C GLY A 198 12.92 -5.21 -14.81
N CYS A 199 11.89 -5.21 -13.97
CA CYS A 199 12.01 -5.13 -12.52
C CYS A 199 12.03 -6.52 -11.89
N ASP A 200 12.62 -6.65 -10.70
CA ASP A 200 12.73 -7.94 -9.99
C ASP A 200 11.36 -8.56 -9.65
N HIS A 201 10.32 -7.72 -9.59
CA HIS A 201 8.93 -8.10 -9.29
C HIS A 201 8.07 -8.33 -10.55
N ASP A 202 8.67 -8.52 -11.71
CA ASP A 202 7.95 -8.51 -12.99
C ASP A 202 7.10 -9.74 -13.26
N ALA A 203 7.36 -10.80 -12.53
CA ALA A 203 6.77 -12.10 -12.85
C ALA A 203 5.26 -12.14 -12.62
N GLU A 204 4.79 -11.51 -11.54
CA GLU A 204 3.39 -11.50 -11.14
C GLU A 204 3.00 -10.13 -10.59
N ALA A 205 1.76 -9.72 -10.79
CA ALA A 205 1.24 -8.47 -10.27
C ALA A 205 0.39 -8.71 -9.01
N TYR A 206 1.00 -9.16 -7.94
CA TYR A 206 0.30 -9.60 -6.73
C TYR A 206 -0.61 -8.56 -6.08
N ALA A 207 -0.40 -7.31 -6.35
CA ALA A 207 -1.26 -6.24 -5.87
C ALA A 207 -2.27 -5.74 -6.92
N ASP A 208 -2.50 -6.47 -8.01
CA ASP A 208 -3.56 -6.14 -8.96
C ASP A 208 -4.93 -6.65 -8.48
N LYS A 209 -5.97 -6.21 -9.18
CA LYS A 209 -7.36 -6.56 -8.84
C LYS A 209 -7.60 -8.06 -8.72
N ASP A 210 -7.08 -8.86 -9.66
CA ASP A 210 -7.40 -10.30 -9.73
C ASP A 210 -6.71 -11.06 -8.58
N HIS A 211 -5.46 -10.75 -8.29
CA HIS A 211 -4.72 -11.32 -7.16
C HIS A 211 -5.34 -10.91 -5.83
N ILE A 212 -5.72 -9.64 -5.66
CA ILE A 212 -6.41 -9.16 -4.46
C ILE A 212 -7.73 -9.89 -4.24
N ILE A 213 -8.54 -10.06 -5.28
CA ILE A 213 -9.81 -10.81 -5.19
C ILE A 213 -9.55 -12.27 -4.77
N ALA A 214 -8.58 -12.92 -5.40
CA ALA A 214 -8.23 -14.31 -5.07
C ALA A 214 -7.78 -14.45 -3.60
N TYR A 215 -6.96 -13.51 -3.14
CA TYR A 215 -6.43 -13.55 -1.76
C TYR A 215 -7.48 -13.13 -0.72
N ALA A 216 -8.31 -12.15 -1.02
CA ALA A 216 -9.44 -11.75 -0.17
C ALA A 216 -10.41 -12.92 0.09
N LYS A 217 -10.62 -13.80 -0.91
CA LYS A 217 -11.40 -15.03 -0.70
C LYS A 217 -10.77 -15.97 0.33
N LYS A 218 -9.44 -16.11 0.34
CA LYS A 218 -8.72 -16.89 1.35
C LYS A 218 -8.89 -16.28 2.74
N ILE A 219 -8.76 -14.95 2.86
CA ILE A 219 -8.97 -14.20 4.12
C ILE A 219 -10.37 -14.47 4.67
N LYS A 220 -11.40 -14.30 3.83
CA LYS A 220 -12.81 -14.53 4.26
C LYS A 220 -13.08 -16.00 4.57
N ALA A 221 -12.50 -16.95 3.83
CA ALA A 221 -12.59 -18.38 4.13
C ALA A 221 -11.91 -18.73 5.47
N ALA A 222 -10.86 -18.03 5.85
CA ALA A 222 -10.22 -18.16 7.15
C ALA A 222 -11.03 -17.50 8.30
N GLY A 223 -12.13 -16.80 7.96
CA GLY A 223 -12.99 -16.11 8.92
C GLY A 223 -12.39 -14.82 9.48
N MET A 224 -11.37 -14.25 8.83
CA MET A 224 -10.71 -13.01 9.26
C MET A 224 -11.38 -11.78 8.64
N ALA A 225 -11.25 -10.63 9.31
CA ALA A 225 -11.61 -9.33 8.77
C ALA A 225 -10.60 -8.90 7.70
N PHE A 226 -11.04 -8.03 6.79
CA PHE A 226 -10.22 -7.55 5.69
C PHE A 226 -10.25 -6.03 5.58
N LEU A 227 -9.09 -5.39 5.63
CA LEU A 227 -8.83 -4.00 5.30
C LEU A 227 -8.12 -3.95 3.93
N LEU A 228 -8.77 -3.39 2.92
CA LEU A 228 -8.18 -3.16 1.62
C LEU A 228 -7.58 -1.76 1.55
N ASP A 229 -6.28 -1.66 1.27
CA ASP A 229 -5.57 -0.40 1.08
C ASP A 229 -5.37 -0.09 -0.41
N ILE A 230 -6.02 0.96 -0.91
CA ILE A 230 -5.92 1.36 -2.31
C ILE A 230 -4.88 2.47 -2.46
N HIS A 231 -3.73 2.16 -3.04
CA HIS A 231 -2.66 3.15 -3.26
C HIS A 231 -2.99 4.21 -4.32
N TYR A 232 -3.96 3.94 -5.22
CA TYR A 232 -4.25 4.78 -6.41
C TYR A 232 -2.99 5.11 -7.22
N SER A 233 -2.11 4.14 -7.32
CA SER A 233 -0.86 4.18 -8.05
C SER A 233 -0.64 2.84 -8.75
N ASP A 234 0.30 2.79 -9.69
CA ASP A 234 0.78 1.53 -10.28
C ASP A 234 1.95 0.94 -9.48
N ASN A 235 2.46 1.69 -8.49
CA ASN A 235 3.58 1.36 -7.64
C ASN A 235 3.31 1.84 -6.20
N TRP A 236 4.25 1.67 -5.29
CA TRP A 236 4.16 2.18 -3.93
C TRP A 236 3.78 3.66 -3.91
N ALA A 237 2.77 4.00 -3.11
CA ALA A 237 2.45 5.36 -2.72
C ALA A 237 2.87 5.55 -1.27
N ASP A 238 3.68 6.57 -1.02
CA ASP A 238 4.22 6.95 0.28
C ASP A 238 4.39 8.48 0.33
N PRO A 239 4.89 9.06 1.44
CA PRO A 239 5.06 10.51 1.54
C PRO A 239 5.96 11.13 0.47
N GLY A 240 6.93 10.38 -0.05
CA GLY A 240 7.85 10.83 -1.10
C GLY A 240 7.27 10.74 -2.51
N LYS A 241 6.24 9.92 -2.73
CA LYS A 241 5.68 9.68 -4.05
C LYS A 241 4.22 9.24 -4.01
N GLN A 242 3.38 9.96 -4.73
CA GLN A 242 1.95 9.71 -4.93
C GLN A 242 1.68 9.73 -6.44
N ILE A 243 2.05 8.62 -7.13
CA ILE A 243 2.16 8.58 -8.60
C ILE A 243 0.80 8.33 -9.22
N ILE A 244 0.40 9.20 -10.18
CA ILE A 244 -0.80 9.00 -10.98
C ILE A 244 -0.66 7.72 -11.82
N PRO A 245 -1.61 6.77 -11.74
CA PRO A 245 -1.60 5.55 -12.54
C PRO A 245 -1.47 5.81 -14.04
N SER A 246 -0.78 4.93 -14.75
CA SER A 246 -0.54 5.02 -16.18
C SER A 246 -1.81 5.28 -16.98
N ARG A 247 -2.91 4.59 -16.64
CA ARG A 247 -4.20 4.74 -17.31
C ARG A 247 -4.88 6.09 -17.11
N TRP A 248 -4.42 6.90 -16.13
CA TRP A 248 -5.00 8.21 -15.79
C TRP A 248 -4.10 9.40 -16.17
N ARG A 249 -2.86 9.17 -16.66
CA ARG A 249 -1.89 10.24 -16.98
C ARG A 249 -2.37 11.22 -18.05
N ASN A 250 -3.32 10.81 -18.88
CA ASN A 250 -3.91 11.66 -19.92
C ASN A 250 -5.14 12.46 -19.47
N VAL A 251 -5.57 12.30 -18.24
CA VAL A 251 -6.66 13.09 -17.63
C VAL A 251 -6.22 14.55 -17.49
N LYS A 252 -7.11 15.49 -17.80
CA LYS A 252 -6.79 16.92 -17.87
C LYS A 252 -7.54 17.79 -16.86
N SER A 253 -8.49 17.22 -16.13
CA SER A 253 -9.25 17.93 -15.11
C SER A 253 -9.40 17.12 -13.84
N SER A 254 -9.55 17.81 -12.72
CA SER A 254 -9.78 17.15 -11.43
C SER A 254 -11.13 16.44 -11.36
N ASP A 255 -12.14 16.85 -12.13
CA ASP A 255 -13.41 16.14 -12.19
C ASP A 255 -13.25 14.78 -12.88
N ALA A 256 -12.59 14.73 -14.04
CA ALA A 256 -12.30 13.48 -14.73
C ALA A 256 -11.35 12.57 -13.93
N MET A 257 -10.44 13.14 -13.13
CA MET A 257 -9.61 12.35 -12.21
C MET A 257 -10.45 11.75 -11.08
N ALA A 258 -11.37 12.53 -10.50
CA ALA A 258 -12.32 12.03 -9.49
C ALA A 258 -13.23 10.92 -10.05
N ASP A 259 -13.68 11.04 -11.32
CA ASP A 259 -14.42 9.96 -11.99
C ASP A 259 -13.56 8.71 -12.17
N SER A 260 -12.27 8.86 -12.47
CA SER A 260 -11.34 7.73 -12.56
C SER A 260 -11.17 7.02 -11.21
N VAL A 261 -11.00 7.77 -10.13
CA VAL A 261 -10.95 7.25 -8.75
C VAL A 261 -12.26 6.52 -8.42
N TYR A 262 -13.41 7.16 -8.67
CA TYR A 262 -14.71 6.56 -8.41
C TYR A 262 -14.90 5.24 -9.16
N ASN A 263 -14.69 5.24 -10.47
CA ASN A 263 -14.95 4.07 -11.32
C ASN A 263 -14.04 2.89 -10.95
N TYR A 264 -12.75 3.13 -10.70
CA TYR A 264 -11.83 2.09 -10.28
C TYR A 264 -12.23 1.49 -8.93
N THR A 265 -12.51 2.34 -7.96
CA THR A 265 -12.90 1.91 -6.61
C THR A 265 -14.20 1.13 -6.64
N TYR A 266 -15.21 1.65 -7.37
CA TYR A 266 -16.49 0.97 -7.51
C TYR A 266 -16.34 -0.42 -8.14
N ASP A 267 -15.60 -0.53 -9.24
CA ASP A 267 -15.38 -1.78 -9.95
C ASP A 267 -14.66 -2.82 -9.06
N LEU A 268 -13.63 -2.41 -8.35
CA LEU A 268 -12.88 -3.28 -7.44
C LEU A 268 -13.75 -3.78 -6.28
N ILE A 269 -14.40 -2.87 -5.56
CA ILE A 269 -15.21 -3.22 -4.39
C ILE A 269 -16.45 -4.01 -4.77
N ASN A 270 -17.11 -3.66 -5.88
CA ASN A 270 -18.25 -4.42 -6.39
C ASN A 270 -17.85 -5.85 -6.81
N SER A 271 -16.69 -6.02 -7.41
CA SER A 271 -16.16 -7.35 -7.77
C SER A 271 -15.88 -8.19 -6.52
N LEU A 272 -15.27 -7.60 -5.49
CA LEU A 272 -15.05 -8.27 -4.19
C LEU A 272 -16.39 -8.69 -3.57
N LYS A 273 -17.39 -7.82 -3.56
CA LYS A 273 -18.72 -8.12 -3.02
C LYS A 273 -19.40 -9.26 -3.78
N GLN A 274 -19.40 -9.23 -5.10
CA GLN A 274 -20.00 -10.28 -5.94
C GLN A 274 -19.36 -11.65 -5.73
N LEU A 275 -18.09 -11.68 -5.30
CA LEU A 275 -17.33 -12.90 -5.08
C LEU A 275 -17.26 -13.31 -3.59
N ASN A 276 -18.12 -12.73 -2.74
CA ASN A 276 -18.20 -12.99 -1.29
C ASN A 276 -16.86 -12.71 -0.56
N ALA A 277 -16.12 -11.71 -1.02
CA ALA A 277 -14.85 -11.29 -0.44
C ALA A 277 -14.90 -9.81 0.00
N THR A 278 -16.07 -9.34 0.44
CA THR A 278 -16.31 -7.96 0.86
C THR A 278 -15.38 -7.57 2.02
N PRO A 279 -14.59 -6.48 1.90
CA PRO A 279 -13.80 -5.98 3.02
C PRO A 279 -14.69 -5.32 4.08
N GLU A 280 -14.25 -5.34 5.33
CA GLU A 280 -14.84 -4.57 6.43
C GLU A 280 -14.46 -3.10 6.34
N MET A 281 -13.24 -2.83 5.83
CA MET A 281 -12.73 -1.47 5.67
C MET A 281 -12.03 -1.32 4.32
N VAL A 282 -12.11 -0.11 3.75
CA VAL A 282 -11.39 0.29 2.53
C VAL A 282 -10.65 1.60 2.78
N GLN A 283 -9.35 1.56 2.65
CA GLN A 283 -8.47 2.70 2.76
C GLN A 283 -8.35 3.41 1.40
N ILE A 284 -8.60 4.71 1.39
CA ILE A 284 -8.63 5.56 0.20
C ILE A 284 -7.32 6.36 0.12
N GLY A 285 -6.32 5.76 -0.46
CA GLY A 285 -4.94 6.28 -0.51
C GLY A 285 -4.08 5.83 0.67
N ASN A 286 -2.78 5.68 0.45
CA ASN A 286 -1.79 5.34 1.46
C ASN A 286 -0.90 6.53 1.79
N GLU A 287 -0.71 6.82 3.08
CA GLU A 287 0.19 7.85 3.63
C GLU A 287 0.08 9.20 2.92
N THR A 288 -1.12 9.75 2.93
CA THR A 288 -1.52 10.89 2.12
C THR A 288 -1.27 12.27 2.78
N THR A 289 -0.28 12.38 3.67
CA THR A 289 0.10 13.68 4.26
C THR A 289 0.45 14.73 3.19
N PRO A 290 1.27 14.42 2.16
CA PRO A 290 1.54 15.39 1.08
C PRO A 290 0.35 15.57 0.13
N GLY A 291 -0.61 14.65 0.17
CA GLY A 291 -1.77 14.60 -0.74
C GLY A 291 -1.90 13.27 -1.46
N ILE A 292 -2.59 13.26 -2.58
CA ILE A 292 -2.91 12.07 -3.38
C ILE A 292 -2.82 12.38 -4.87
N LEU A 293 -2.32 11.42 -5.69
CA LEU A 293 -2.24 11.61 -7.15
C LEU A 293 -1.43 12.87 -7.54
N ILE A 294 -0.26 13.03 -6.93
CA ILE A 294 0.55 14.25 -7.06
C ILE A 294 1.52 14.15 -8.23
N HIS A 295 2.09 12.96 -8.47
CA HIS A 295 3.30 12.81 -9.25
C HIS A 295 3.07 12.07 -10.56
N VAL A 296 3.98 12.30 -11.49
CA VAL A 296 4.15 11.50 -12.72
C VAL A 296 5.59 11.00 -12.81
N PRO A 297 5.82 9.80 -13.37
CA PRO A 297 7.16 9.30 -13.60
C PRO A 297 7.95 10.21 -14.54
N ASN A 298 9.27 10.23 -14.36
CA ASN A 298 10.22 10.88 -15.27
C ASN A 298 11.28 9.88 -15.77
N SER A 299 12.32 10.36 -16.46
CA SER A 299 13.38 9.51 -17.02
C SER A 299 14.28 8.82 -15.98
N LYS A 300 14.16 9.19 -14.71
CA LYS A 300 14.92 8.61 -13.59
C LYS A 300 14.09 7.66 -12.74
N THR A 301 12.85 7.43 -13.12
CA THR A 301 11.96 6.56 -12.33
C THR A 301 12.48 5.12 -12.36
N ASP A 302 12.76 4.60 -11.17
CA ASP A 302 13.21 3.23 -10.94
C ASP A 302 12.05 2.24 -10.70
N CYS A 303 12.38 0.99 -10.46
CA CYS A 303 11.41 -0.08 -10.19
C CYS A 303 10.60 0.12 -8.89
N TRP A 304 11.07 0.96 -7.99
CA TRP A 304 10.38 1.32 -6.76
C TRP A 304 9.50 2.56 -6.89
N GLY A 305 9.50 3.17 -8.10
CA GLY A 305 8.75 4.40 -8.37
C GLY A 305 9.44 5.66 -7.87
N ASN A 306 10.72 5.63 -7.51
CA ASN A 306 11.48 6.83 -7.19
C ASN A 306 11.84 7.58 -8.47
N GLY A 307 12.10 8.88 -8.37
CA GLY A 307 12.40 9.72 -9.53
C GLY A 307 11.14 10.19 -10.23
N VAL A 308 10.41 11.11 -9.59
CA VAL A 308 9.12 11.60 -10.06
C VAL A 308 9.10 13.12 -10.17
N ASP A 309 8.23 13.63 -11.03
CA ASP A 309 7.92 15.05 -11.15
C ASP A 309 6.49 15.33 -10.67
N LYS A 310 6.21 16.56 -10.23
CA LYS A 310 4.83 16.95 -9.93
C LYS A 310 3.99 17.02 -11.21
N ALA A 311 2.80 16.44 -11.17
CA ALA A 311 1.81 16.58 -12.22
C ALA A 311 1.26 18.02 -12.29
N SER A 312 0.51 18.32 -13.36
CA SER A 312 -0.16 19.61 -13.51
C SER A 312 -1.05 19.94 -12.30
N THR A 313 -1.03 21.18 -11.85
CA THR A 313 -1.87 21.69 -10.76
C THR A 313 -3.38 21.59 -11.04
N ALA A 314 -3.76 21.44 -12.30
CA ALA A 314 -5.14 21.20 -12.70
C ALA A 314 -5.68 19.83 -12.22
N ILE A 315 -4.77 18.88 -11.96
CA ILE A 315 -5.14 17.48 -11.63
C ILE A 315 -4.45 16.92 -10.40
N ASN A 316 -3.34 17.48 -9.92
CA ASN A 316 -2.67 16.95 -8.75
C ASN A 316 -3.42 17.31 -7.46
N GLY A 317 -3.34 16.41 -6.49
CA GLY A 317 -3.92 16.58 -5.16
C GLY A 317 -2.89 17.02 -4.11
N ASP A 318 -1.93 17.88 -4.49
CA ASP A 318 -0.85 18.36 -3.61
C ASP A 318 -1.40 19.26 -2.48
N MET A 319 -1.35 18.77 -1.27
CA MET A 319 -1.82 19.48 -0.07
C MET A 319 -1.03 20.75 0.24
N GLY A 320 0.12 20.98 -0.40
CA GLY A 320 0.88 22.21 -0.31
C GLY A 320 0.25 23.41 -1.07
N THR A 321 -0.78 23.18 -1.88
CA THR A 321 -1.41 24.24 -2.69
C THR A 321 -2.93 24.29 -2.48
N SER A 322 -3.54 25.47 -2.61
CA SER A 322 -5.00 25.60 -2.45
C SER A 322 -5.78 24.78 -3.49
N ALA A 323 -5.31 24.75 -4.75
CA ALA A 323 -5.92 23.94 -5.80
C ALA A 323 -5.77 22.44 -5.50
N GLY A 324 -4.59 22.02 -5.08
CA GLY A 324 -4.32 20.62 -4.74
C GLY A 324 -5.13 20.13 -3.53
N LYS A 325 -5.31 20.95 -2.49
CA LYS A 325 -6.20 20.65 -1.35
C LYS A 325 -7.63 20.37 -1.82
N ALA A 326 -8.16 21.25 -2.69
CA ALA A 326 -9.50 21.06 -3.26
C ALA A 326 -9.58 19.77 -4.10
N ASN A 327 -8.55 19.49 -4.91
CA ASN A 327 -8.46 18.27 -5.70
C ASN A 327 -8.38 17.02 -4.81
N ALA A 328 -7.50 17.01 -3.79
CA ALA A 328 -7.38 15.90 -2.84
C ALA A 328 -8.73 15.61 -2.15
N GLY A 329 -9.39 16.66 -1.63
CA GLY A 329 -10.73 16.51 -1.05
C GLY A 329 -11.76 15.93 -2.03
N LYS A 330 -11.67 16.29 -3.32
CA LYS A 330 -12.53 15.73 -4.38
C LYS A 330 -12.24 14.26 -4.62
N TYR A 331 -10.97 13.85 -4.65
CA TYR A 331 -10.56 12.45 -4.89
C TYR A 331 -10.93 11.54 -3.72
N PHE A 332 -10.68 11.97 -2.48
CA PHE A 332 -11.12 11.22 -1.30
C PHE A 332 -12.64 11.02 -1.30
N LYS A 333 -13.42 12.08 -1.56
CA LYS A 333 -14.88 11.96 -1.67
C LYS A 333 -15.32 11.02 -2.79
N ALA A 334 -14.62 10.98 -3.91
CA ALA A 334 -14.93 10.09 -5.02
C ALA A 334 -14.74 8.63 -4.64
N GLY A 335 -13.60 8.27 -4.01
CA GLY A 335 -13.34 6.92 -3.50
C GLY A 335 -14.36 6.50 -2.44
N ILE A 336 -14.64 7.37 -1.46
CA ILE A 336 -15.64 7.12 -0.41
C ILE A 336 -17.03 6.86 -1.01
N ARG A 337 -17.49 7.72 -1.94
CA ARG A 337 -18.77 7.54 -2.62
C ARG A 337 -18.85 6.20 -3.36
N ALA A 338 -17.76 5.78 -4.00
CA ALA A 338 -17.71 4.52 -4.71
C ALA A 338 -17.87 3.31 -3.76
N VAL A 339 -17.16 3.32 -2.64
CA VAL A 339 -17.31 2.29 -1.59
C VAL A 339 -18.74 2.25 -1.06
N LYS A 340 -19.28 3.42 -0.69
CA LYS A 340 -20.64 3.53 -0.13
C LYS A 340 -21.74 3.20 -1.15
N ALA A 341 -21.50 3.38 -2.44
CA ALA A 341 -22.42 2.94 -3.49
C ALA A 341 -22.49 1.40 -3.62
N VAL A 342 -21.43 0.68 -3.23
CA VAL A 342 -21.45 -0.79 -3.19
C VAL A 342 -22.06 -1.31 -1.88
N SER A 343 -21.65 -0.77 -0.74
CA SER A 343 -22.23 -1.09 0.58
C SER A 343 -22.03 0.03 1.57
N GLN A 344 -23.11 0.39 2.29
CA GLN A 344 -23.04 1.38 3.38
C GLN A 344 -22.29 0.83 4.61
N ASP A 345 -22.22 -0.49 4.76
CA ASP A 345 -21.61 -1.17 5.91
C ASP A 345 -20.08 -1.16 5.86
N ILE A 346 -19.48 -1.02 4.67
CA ILE A 346 -18.03 -0.95 4.53
C ILE A 346 -17.54 0.39 5.09
N LYS A 347 -16.65 0.35 6.09
CA LYS A 347 -16.03 1.56 6.63
C LYS A 347 -14.96 2.08 5.68
N THR A 348 -14.92 3.39 5.48
CA THR A 348 -13.92 4.08 4.66
C THR A 348 -12.85 4.70 5.54
N VAL A 349 -11.58 4.46 5.19
CA VAL A 349 -10.42 4.89 5.96
C VAL A 349 -9.63 5.91 5.15
N LEU A 350 -9.18 7.01 5.78
CA LEU A 350 -8.08 7.86 5.29
C LEU A 350 -6.84 7.59 6.12
N HIS A 351 -5.64 7.77 5.55
CA HIS A 351 -4.40 7.37 6.17
C HIS A 351 -3.29 8.40 5.98
N ILE A 352 -2.62 8.75 7.08
CA ILE A 352 -1.42 9.59 7.11
C ILE A 352 -0.35 9.00 8.04
N GLU A 353 0.87 9.51 7.91
CA GLU A 353 2.04 9.09 8.70
C GLU A 353 2.56 10.23 9.61
N SER A 354 3.73 10.00 10.22
CA SER A 354 4.49 11.01 10.97
C SER A 354 3.73 11.60 12.16
N ILE A 355 3.14 10.76 13.00
CA ILE A 355 2.34 11.18 14.18
C ILE A 355 3.12 12.05 15.18
N ARG A 356 4.46 12.00 15.18
CA ARG A 356 5.31 12.89 15.98
C ARG A 356 5.13 14.37 15.63
N LYS A 357 4.77 14.67 14.38
CA LYS A 357 4.53 16.03 13.89
C LYS A 357 3.08 16.44 14.14
N THR A 358 2.71 16.60 15.41
CA THR A 358 1.32 16.85 15.83
C THR A 358 0.67 18.04 15.13
N ASN A 359 1.42 19.13 14.88
CA ASN A 359 0.91 20.27 14.11
C ASN A 359 0.55 19.90 12.67
N THR A 360 1.30 19.00 12.06
CA THR A 360 1.00 18.49 10.70
C THR A 360 -0.26 17.63 10.73
N VAL A 361 -0.38 16.76 11.73
CA VAL A 361 -1.59 15.95 11.93
C VAL A 361 -2.82 16.84 12.11
N ASP A 362 -2.74 17.84 13.01
CA ASP A 362 -3.84 18.77 13.27
C ASP A 362 -4.21 19.57 12.02
N TRP A 363 -3.21 20.06 11.30
CA TRP A 363 -3.41 20.79 10.06
C TRP A 363 -4.11 19.92 9.01
N TRP A 364 -3.63 18.69 8.77
CA TRP A 364 -4.19 17.78 7.77
C TRP A 364 -5.64 17.40 8.14
N MET A 365 -5.87 17.03 9.39
CA MET A 365 -7.20 16.69 9.90
C MET A 365 -8.19 17.86 9.74
N ASN A 366 -7.78 19.08 10.11
CA ASN A 366 -8.60 20.26 9.94
C ASN A 366 -8.88 20.54 8.46
N GLU A 367 -7.86 20.45 7.58
CA GLU A 367 -8.06 20.71 6.16
C GLU A 367 -9.04 19.70 5.55
N ILE A 368 -8.83 18.40 5.77
CA ILE A 368 -9.63 17.36 5.12
C ILE A 368 -11.04 17.26 5.71
N PHE A 369 -11.16 17.21 7.04
CA PHE A 369 -12.46 16.97 7.66
C PHE A 369 -13.30 18.24 7.85
N LYS A 370 -12.69 19.38 8.19
CA LYS A 370 -13.45 20.62 8.42
C LYS A 370 -13.57 21.49 7.16
N ASN A 371 -12.46 21.72 6.43
CA ASN A 371 -12.50 22.61 5.25
C ASN A 371 -13.03 21.87 4.03
N GLN A 372 -12.44 20.71 3.68
CA GLN A 372 -12.88 19.92 2.54
C GLN A 372 -14.13 19.08 2.82
N LYS A 373 -14.51 18.87 4.08
CA LYS A 373 -15.70 18.11 4.50
C LYS A 373 -15.73 16.71 3.88
N VAL A 374 -14.62 15.97 3.98
CA VAL A 374 -14.52 14.60 3.50
C VAL A 374 -15.21 13.68 4.51
N PRO A 375 -16.21 12.85 4.09
CA PRO A 375 -17.04 12.09 5.02
C PRO A 375 -16.51 10.65 5.23
N ALA A 376 -15.22 10.50 5.62
CA ALA A 376 -14.69 9.18 5.97
C ALA A 376 -15.22 8.72 7.33
N ASP A 377 -15.26 7.40 7.54
CA ASP A 377 -15.70 6.79 8.79
C ASP A 377 -14.54 6.65 9.78
N VAL A 378 -13.34 6.38 9.29
CA VAL A 378 -12.16 6.02 10.08
C VAL A 378 -10.96 6.85 9.64
N MET A 379 -10.13 7.25 10.61
CA MET A 379 -8.81 7.82 10.36
C MET A 379 -7.72 6.86 10.80
N GLY A 380 -6.79 6.53 9.89
CA GLY A 380 -5.65 5.67 10.09
C GLY A 380 -4.33 6.44 10.18
N PHE A 381 -3.41 5.91 10.97
CA PHE A 381 -2.08 6.49 11.16
C PHE A 381 -1.00 5.43 11.05
N SER A 382 0.11 5.75 10.38
CA SER A 382 1.38 5.04 10.55
C SER A 382 2.05 5.52 11.83
N ALA A 383 2.56 4.59 12.63
CA ALA A 383 3.19 4.84 13.91
C ALA A 383 4.42 3.94 14.09
N TYR A 384 5.57 4.42 13.63
CA TYR A 384 6.81 3.64 13.63
C TYR A 384 7.83 4.21 14.61
N THR A 385 8.19 3.43 15.62
CA THR A 385 9.25 3.79 16.57
C THR A 385 10.60 3.98 15.89
N ALA A 386 10.86 3.19 14.85
CA ALA A 386 12.08 3.26 14.04
C ALA A 386 12.22 4.57 13.26
N TYR A 387 11.11 5.23 12.92
CA TYR A 387 11.13 6.52 12.21
C TYR A 387 10.91 7.72 13.13
N GLY A 388 11.10 7.52 14.43
CA GLY A 388 11.09 8.59 15.42
C GLY A 388 9.69 9.02 15.86
N ASP A 389 8.66 8.20 15.64
CA ASP A 389 7.30 8.47 16.15
C ASP A 389 7.16 8.25 17.66
N ASP A 390 8.29 8.14 18.38
CA ASP A 390 8.33 7.79 19.80
C ASP A 390 7.79 6.38 20.10
N LYS A 391 7.71 6.04 21.37
CA LYS A 391 7.12 4.78 21.83
C LYS A 391 5.62 4.94 22.10
N PRO A 392 4.84 3.85 22.09
CA PRO A 392 3.38 3.88 22.27
C PRO A 392 2.89 4.69 23.47
N ASP A 393 3.66 4.73 24.56
CA ASP A 393 3.32 5.54 25.74
C ASP A 393 3.18 7.04 25.43
N LYS A 394 3.88 7.53 24.40
CA LYS A 394 3.83 8.94 23.97
C LYS A 394 2.66 9.23 23.02
N TRP A 395 2.16 8.23 22.28
CA TRP A 395 1.04 8.43 21.36
C TRP A 395 -0.29 8.69 22.07
N ASN A 396 -0.42 8.24 23.31
CA ASN A 396 -1.68 8.26 24.08
C ASN A 396 -2.32 9.65 24.13
N SER A 397 -1.53 10.70 24.40
CA SER A 397 -2.06 12.08 24.50
C SER A 397 -2.60 12.58 23.17
N LEU A 398 -1.87 12.36 22.06
CA LEU A 398 -2.32 12.71 20.71
C LEU A 398 -3.61 11.96 20.37
N PHE A 399 -3.62 10.65 20.56
CA PHE A 399 -4.77 9.80 20.20
C PHE A 399 -6.03 10.12 20.98
N LYS A 400 -5.91 10.45 22.28
CA LYS A 400 -7.03 10.95 23.08
C LYS A 400 -7.53 12.31 22.61
N SER A 401 -6.62 13.21 22.23
CA SER A 401 -6.96 14.54 21.70
C SER A 401 -7.73 14.41 20.37
N LEU A 402 -7.26 13.57 19.47
CA LEU A 402 -7.93 13.32 18.19
C LEU A 402 -9.35 12.75 18.40
N ALA A 403 -9.48 11.75 19.27
CA ALA A 403 -10.78 11.15 19.60
C ALA A 403 -11.74 12.18 20.23
N SER A 404 -11.25 13.07 21.08
CA SER A 404 -12.06 14.15 21.65
C SER A 404 -12.49 15.19 20.63
N THR A 405 -11.58 15.56 19.68
CA THR A 405 -11.81 16.63 18.72
C THR A 405 -12.73 16.20 17.56
N TYR A 406 -12.63 14.94 17.15
CA TYR A 406 -13.36 14.36 16.00
C TYR A 406 -14.31 13.25 16.46
N SER A 407 -15.36 13.63 17.20
CA SER A 407 -16.28 12.70 17.88
C SER A 407 -17.09 11.78 16.96
N ASN A 408 -17.13 12.08 15.66
CA ASN A 408 -17.82 11.30 14.63
C ASN A 408 -16.89 10.35 13.86
N LEU A 409 -15.60 10.31 14.18
CA LEU A 409 -14.63 9.41 13.56
C LEU A 409 -14.30 8.24 14.49
N GLU A 410 -14.06 7.09 13.91
CA GLU A 410 -13.27 6.00 14.49
C GLU A 410 -11.81 6.11 14.07
N PHE A 411 -10.92 5.40 14.75
CA PHE A 411 -9.49 5.49 14.53
C PHE A 411 -8.83 4.12 14.49
N ILE A 412 -7.77 3.97 13.68
CA ILE A 412 -6.88 2.81 13.69
C ILE A 412 -5.42 3.25 13.63
N VAL A 413 -4.53 2.43 14.14
CA VAL A 413 -3.13 2.44 13.72
C VAL A 413 -3.05 1.55 12.49
N ALA A 414 -3.02 2.17 11.30
CA ALA A 414 -3.06 1.46 10.02
C ALA A 414 -1.77 0.70 9.73
N GLU A 415 -0.65 1.22 10.27
CA GLU A 415 0.65 0.57 10.20
C GLU A 415 1.43 0.85 11.48
N TYR A 416 2.05 -0.18 12.05
CA TYR A 416 3.03 -0.03 13.11
C TYR A 416 4.02 -1.19 13.10
N ASN A 417 5.19 -0.95 13.64
CA ASN A 417 6.14 -1.96 14.04
C ASN A 417 6.87 -1.48 15.31
N GLY A 418 7.52 -2.37 15.98
CA GLY A 418 8.36 -2.06 17.13
C GLY A 418 9.77 -2.56 16.88
N GLY A 419 10.75 -1.86 17.42
CA GLY A 419 12.14 -2.23 17.27
C GLY A 419 13.04 -1.02 17.41
N GLU A 420 14.32 -1.25 17.43
CA GLU A 420 15.32 -0.19 17.43
C GLU A 420 15.48 0.37 16.02
N SER A 421 15.81 1.66 15.93
CA SER A 421 16.01 2.38 14.66
C SER A 421 17.21 1.86 13.84
N ASP A 422 18.05 1.01 14.43
CA ASP A 422 19.24 0.45 13.79
C ASP A 422 19.01 -0.92 13.13
N ASN A 423 17.74 -1.36 13.00
CA ASN A 423 17.39 -2.70 12.51
C ASN A 423 17.96 -3.85 13.35
N THR A 424 18.45 -3.60 14.55
CA THR A 424 18.72 -4.71 15.45
C THR A 424 17.40 -5.37 15.82
N TYR A 425 17.36 -6.68 15.80
CA TYR A 425 16.18 -7.49 16.15
C TYR A 425 15.92 -7.42 17.67
N SER A 426 15.86 -6.21 18.22
CA SER A 426 15.53 -6.02 19.61
C SER A 426 14.02 -5.93 19.76
N TYR A 427 13.46 -6.90 20.45
CA TYR A 427 12.06 -6.91 20.83
C TYR A 427 11.94 -6.20 22.18
N ASP A 428 11.45 -4.96 22.16
CA ASP A 428 11.40 -4.09 23.33
C ASP A 428 10.01 -3.98 23.98
N GLY A 429 9.07 -4.78 23.53
CA GLY A 429 7.68 -4.76 23.99
C GLY A 429 6.83 -3.65 23.38
N SER A 430 7.36 -2.86 22.43
CA SER A 430 6.61 -1.77 21.79
C SER A 430 5.40 -2.25 21.03
N ARG A 431 5.45 -3.44 20.41
CA ARG A 431 4.37 -4.03 19.64
C ARG A 431 3.14 -4.32 20.49
N LYS A 432 3.34 -5.05 21.60
CA LYS A 432 2.27 -5.35 22.55
C LYS A 432 1.70 -4.08 23.14
N LYS A 433 2.56 -3.14 23.55
CA LYS A 433 2.14 -1.85 24.10
C LYS A 433 1.31 -1.04 23.11
N ALA A 434 1.66 -1.06 21.82
CA ALA A 434 0.89 -0.37 20.79
C ALA A 434 -0.55 -0.91 20.73
N VAL A 435 -0.71 -2.23 20.66
CA VAL A 435 -2.03 -2.88 20.61
C VAL A 435 -2.82 -2.63 21.91
N ASP A 436 -2.21 -2.86 23.07
CA ASP A 436 -2.88 -2.70 24.36
C ASP A 436 -3.31 -1.25 24.60
N MET A 437 -2.44 -0.29 24.26
CA MET A 437 -2.74 1.14 24.41
C MET A 437 -3.92 1.55 23.51
N VAL A 438 -3.87 1.18 22.22
CA VAL A 438 -4.90 1.53 21.25
C VAL A 438 -6.24 0.88 21.61
N ARG A 439 -6.25 -0.39 22.04
CA ARG A 439 -7.47 -1.08 22.49
C ARG A 439 -8.13 -0.40 23.69
N GLY A 440 -7.36 0.23 24.56
CA GLY A 440 -7.87 0.96 25.74
C GLY A 440 -8.43 2.35 25.44
N LEU A 441 -8.41 2.82 24.19
CA LEU A 441 -8.83 4.16 23.81
C LEU A 441 -10.23 4.17 23.16
N ASP A 442 -11.05 5.16 23.52
CA ASP A 442 -12.37 5.38 22.95
C ASP A 442 -12.30 5.56 21.43
N ARG A 443 -13.12 4.80 20.68
CA ARG A 443 -13.24 4.79 19.21
C ARG A 443 -11.96 4.41 18.44
N TRP A 444 -10.94 3.90 19.11
CA TRP A 444 -9.81 3.24 18.47
C TRP A 444 -10.14 1.76 18.29
N ILE A 445 -10.37 1.37 17.04
CA ILE A 445 -10.98 0.08 16.70
C ILE A 445 -9.98 -0.94 16.16
N GLY A 446 -8.71 -0.61 16.00
CA GLY A 446 -7.72 -1.56 15.50
C GLY A 446 -6.30 -1.03 15.41
N ALA A 447 -5.38 -2.00 15.26
CA ALA A 447 -3.97 -1.77 14.96
C ALA A 447 -3.48 -2.87 14.00
N PHE A 448 -2.72 -2.49 12.96
CA PHE A 448 -2.25 -3.39 11.92
C PHE A 448 -0.72 -3.42 11.90
N PHE A 449 -0.14 -4.59 12.13
CA PHE A 449 1.30 -4.79 12.14
C PHE A 449 1.86 -4.78 10.71
N TRP A 450 2.83 -3.94 10.47
CA TRP A 450 3.58 -3.86 9.22
C TRP A 450 4.99 -4.39 9.41
N GLU A 451 5.51 -5.25 8.78
CA GLU A 451 5.18 -6.34 7.86
C GLU A 451 5.64 -7.60 8.59
N PRO A 452 4.79 -8.59 8.87
CA PRO A 452 5.16 -9.70 9.74
C PRO A 452 6.21 -10.63 9.12
N THR A 453 6.31 -10.67 7.79
CA THR A 453 7.18 -11.62 7.08
C THR A 453 8.48 -11.02 6.59
N LEU A 454 8.65 -9.70 6.66
CA LEU A 454 9.82 -9.00 6.16
C LEU A 454 10.33 -7.99 7.18
N SER A 455 11.60 -8.11 7.55
CA SER A 455 12.30 -7.09 8.33
C SER A 455 12.83 -5.98 7.43
N GLY A 456 12.78 -4.76 7.91
CA GLY A 456 13.28 -3.59 7.20
C GLY A 456 13.60 -2.43 8.12
N ALA A 457 13.81 -1.25 7.56
CA ALA A 457 14.06 -0.02 8.33
C ALA A 457 12.91 0.33 9.29
N TRP A 458 11.72 -0.19 9.04
CA TRP A 458 10.53 -0.04 9.90
C TRP A 458 10.54 -0.90 11.17
N GLY A 459 11.38 -1.94 11.21
CA GLY A 459 11.51 -2.85 12.35
C GLY A 459 11.60 -4.33 11.94
N PRO A 460 11.72 -5.22 12.93
CA PRO A 460 11.88 -6.65 12.69
C PRO A 460 10.56 -7.35 12.36
N ALA A 461 10.64 -8.39 11.51
CA ALA A 461 9.55 -9.31 11.20
C ALA A 461 9.14 -10.17 12.40
N LEU A 462 8.04 -10.92 12.26
CA LEU A 462 7.63 -11.99 13.17
C LEU A 462 8.21 -13.37 12.76
N PHE A 463 8.74 -13.45 11.55
CA PHE A 463 9.29 -14.69 10.99
C PHE A 463 10.76 -14.53 10.66
N ASP A 464 11.49 -15.63 10.80
CA ASP A 464 12.87 -15.78 10.33
C ASP A 464 12.86 -16.59 9.03
N TRP A 465 13.71 -16.20 8.07
CA TRP A 465 13.94 -16.98 6.86
C TRP A 465 14.80 -18.23 7.14
N ASP A 466 14.36 -19.40 6.63
CA ASP A 466 15.10 -20.65 6.63
C ASP A 466 15.09 -21.26 5.23
N GLY A 467 16.10 -20.96 4.43
CA GLY A 467 16.10 -21.28 3.02
C GLY A 467 14.97 -20.53 2.28
N PRO A 468 14.06 -21.24 1.58
CA PRO A 468 12.89 -20.62 0.96
C PRO A 468 11.72 -20.43 1.94
N ASN A 469 11.79 -20.97 3.15
CA ASN A 469 10.68 -21.06 4.10
C ASN A 469 10.77 -19.96 5.16
N MET A 470 9.64 -19.72 5.82
CA MET A 470 9.51 -18.80 6.94
C MET A 470 9.15 -19.53 8.21
N LYS A 471 9.94 -19.33 9.25
CA LYS A 471 9.71 -19.90 10.59
C LYS A 471 9.29 -18.81 11.54
N ALA A 472 8.19 -19.01 12.24
CA ALA A 472 7.74 -18.13 13.29
C ALA A 472 8.82 -17.97 14.35
N ASN A 473 9.28 -16.75 14.58
CA ASN A 473 10.25 -16.42 15.61
C ASN A 473 9.55 -16.42 16.96
N LYS A 474 9.87 -17.44 17.80
CA LYS A 474 9.21 -17.62 19.09
C LYS A 474 9.28 -16.37 19.97
N LYS A 475 10.45 -15.68 20.00
CA LYS A 475 10.63 -14.49 20.83
C LYS A 475 9.74 -13.34 20.32
N ALA A 476 9.64 -13.17 19.00
CA ALA A 476 8.80 -12.14 18.39
C ALA A 476 7.31 -12.39 18.67
N PHE A 477 6.85 -13.63 18.50
CA PHE A 477 5.45 -13.95 18.78
C PHE A 477 5.11 -13.98 20.27
N ASP A 478 6.02 -14.40 21.15
CA ASP A 478 5.81 -14.30 22.60
C ASP A 478 5.69 -12.85 23.05
N GLU A 479 6.50 -11.94 22.49
CA GLU A 479 6.38 -10.50 22.75
C GLU A 479 5.06 -9.94 22.24
N TYR A 480 4.59 -10.41 21.07
CA TYR A 480 3.36 -9.94 20.43
C TYR A 480 2.10 -10.47 21.11
N LYS A 481 2.22 -11.48 21.97
CA LYS A 481 1.11 -12.17 22.58
C LYS A 481 0.13 -11.22 23.26
N VAL A 482 -0.99 -11.01 22.60
CA VAL A 482 -2.10 -10.22 23.13
C VAL A 482 -3.06 -11.20 23.80
N GLU A 483 -3.25 -11.09 25.10
CA GLU A 483 -4.30 -11.83 25.80
C GLU A 483 -5.66 -11.20 25.46
N PHE A 484 -6.55 -11.98 24.86
CA PHE A 484 -7.92 -11.58 24.53
C PHE A 484 -8.89 -11.91 25.65
#